data_658157cfff2c89024785f53ecfd0fc23
#
_entry.id   658157cfff2c89024785f53ecfd0fc23
#
_cell.length_a   1.000
_cell.length_b   1.000
_cell.length_c   1.000
_cell.angle_alpha   90.00
_cell.angle_beta   90.00
_cell.angle_gamma   90.00
#
_symmetry.space_group_name_H-M   'P 1'
#
loop_
_entity.id
_entity.type
_entity.pdbx_description
1 polymer ?
#
loop_
_entity_poly.entity_id
_entity_poly.type
_entity_poly.pdbx_seq_one_letter_code
_entity_poly.pdbx_strand_id
1 'polypeptide(L)'
;MLKYEYQYFPDLGYSTFSSTSGVIENEMNTWMHPHRDKYFMILELNPFPFIQQPFKIGNKWTWNLGIGDHWKDDRWKTWTGSIRNDYEYEIIGKEKLKTKIGVMDCWVTQSTATSSIGSTGLIGYYNEENGFVKLDYINIDKSKLTIEIKEIR
;
A
#
# COMPACT_ATOMS: atom_id res chain seq x y z
N MET A 1 -12.31 2.36 -8.60
CA MET A 1 -12.37 3.01 -7.26
C MET A 1 -12.48 1.91 -6.22
N LEU A 2 -11.63 1.95 -5.19
CA LEU A 2 -11.66 0.99 -4.08
C LEU A 2 -12.34 1.62 -2.88
N LYS A 3 -13.22 0.87 -2.24
CA LYS A 3 -13.84 1.26 -0.97
C LYS A 3 -13.21 0.46 0.15
N TYR A 4 -12.71 1.17 1.17
CA TYR A 4 -12.21 0.58 2.41
C TYR A 4 -13.29 0.70 3.47
N GLU A 5 -13.57 -0.41 4.16
CA GLU A 5 -14.33 -0.44 5.40
C GLU A 5 -13.44 -0.93 6.51
N TYR A 6 -13.35 -0.19 7.61
CA TYR A 6 -12.53 -0.56 8.75
C TYR A 6 -13.25 -0.23 10.05
N GLN A 7 -12.93 -1.00 11.07
CA GLN A 7 -13.42 -0.81 12.42
C GLN A 7 -12.26 -0.35 13.30
N TYR A 8 -12.50 0.71 14.03
CA TYR A 8 -11.59 1.20 15.04
C TYR A 8 -12.18 0.86 16.43
N PHE A 9 -11.39 0.23 17.26
CA PHE A 9 -11.77 -0.20 18.61
C PHE A 9 -11.04 0.66 19.65
N PRO A 10 -11.51 1.87 19.97
CA PRO A 10 -11.05 2.58 21.15
C PRO A 10 -11.58 1.91 22.41
N ASP A 11 -10.96 2.16 23.55
CA ASP A 11 -11.26 1.55 24.85
C ASP A 11 -12.73 1.62 25.31
N LEU A 12 -13.56 2.44 24.68
CA LEU A 12 -14.96 2.71 25.03
C LEU A 12 -15.98 2.35 23.92
N GLY A 13 -15.61 1.58 22.91
CA GLY A 13 -16.53 1.19 21.85
C GLY A 13 -15.86 1.00 20.48
N TYR A 14 -16.66 0.68 19.46
CA TYR A 14 -16.20 0.58 18.11
C TYR A 14 -16.90 1.60 17.20
N SER A 15 -16.19 2.10 16.21
CA SER A 15 -16.74 2.92 15.14
C SER A 15 -16.38 2.32 13.81
N THR A 16 -17.36 2.22 12.91
CA THR A 16 -17.13 1.80 11.53
C THR A 16 -16.94 3.03 10.65
N PHE A 17 -15.91 3.02 9.85
CA PHE A 17 -15.60 4.09 8.90
C PHE A 17 -15.51 3.52 7.51
N SER A 18 -15.77 4.34 6.51
CA SER A 18 -15.53 4.00 5.11
C SER A 18 -14.77 5.13 4.42
N SER A 19 -13.90 4.76 3.53
CA SER A 19 -13.14 5.68 2.69
C SER A 19 -12.99 5.09 1.29
N THR A 20 -12.79 5.94 0.29
CA THR A 20 -12.56 5.54 -1.09
C THR A 20 -11.19 5.97 -1.56
N SER A 21 -10.57 5.15 -2.40
CA SER A 21 -9.26 5.43 -2.97
C SER A 21 -9.27 5.32 -4.49
N GLY A 22 -8.46 6.15 -5.15
CA GLY A 22 -8.29 6.12 -6.59
C GLY A 22 -7.45 4.90 -7.03
N VAL A 23 -7.85 4.33 -8.16
CA VAL A 23 -7.08 3.30 -8.88
C VAL A 23 -6.89 3.78 -10.31
N ILE A 24 -5.68 3.70 -10.81
CA ILE A 24 -5.35 3.88 -12.22
C ILE A 24 -4.96 2.51 -12.76
N GLU A 25 -5.66 2.07 -13.77
CA GLU A 25 -5.40 0.84 -14.48
C GLU A 25 -5.40 1.11 -15.99
N ASN A 26 -4.33 0.70 -16.64
CA ASN A 26 -4.17 0.77 -18.09
C ASN A 26 -3.37 -0.45 -18.58
N GLU A 27 -3.10 -0.53 -19.89
CA GLU A 27 -2.42 -1.67 -20.51
C GLU A 27 -1.01 -1.98 -19.92
N MET A 28 -0.39 -1.01 -19.23
CA MET A 28 0.97 -1.17 -18.70
C MET A 28 1.05 -1.17 -17.18
N ASN A 29 0.09 -0.54 -16.51
CA ASN A 29 0.22 -0.25 -15.08
C ASN A 29 -1.10 -0.46 -14.34
N THR A 30 -1.00 -1.02 -13.14
CA THR A 30 -2.03 -0.86 -12.10
C THR A 30 -1.40 -0.16 -10.92
N TRP A 31 -1.92 1.01 -10.59
CA TRP A 31 -1.46 1.86 -9.50
C TRP A 31 -2.65 2.26 -8.62
N MET A 32 -2.44 2.19 -7.32
CA MET A 32 -3.49 2.46 -6.35
C MET A 32 -3.00 3.46 -5.31
N HIS A 33 -3.83 4.48 -5.03
CA HIS A 33 -3.55 5.39 -3.94
C HIS A 33 -3.78 4.66 -2.60
N PRO A 34 -2.87 4.74 -1.61
CA PRO A 34 -3.11 4.16 -0.29
C PRO A 34 -4.26 4.86 0.43
N HIS A 35 -4.85 4.16 1.37
CA HIS A 35 -5.84 4.74 2.27
C HIS A 35 -5.20 5.86 3.12
N ARG A 36 -5.90 6.98 3.34
CA ARG A 36 -5.35 8.22 3.92
C ARG A 36 -6.06 8.72 5.17
N ASP A 37 -7.05 8.01 5.65
CA ASP A 37 -7.87 8.51 6.76
C ASP A 37 -7.26 8.16 8.11
N LYS A 38 -7.24 9.09 9.05
CA LYS A 38 -6.78 8.93 10.43
C LYS A 38 -5.36 8.34 10.53
N TYR A 39 -5.22 7.19 11.20
CA TYR A 39 -3.93 6.51 11.36
C TYR A 39 -3.31 6.06 10.04
N PHE A 40 -4.15 5.79 9.03
CA PHE A 40 -3.65 5.37 7.71
C PHE A 40 -2.92 6.47 6.94
N MET A 41 -2.93 7.72 7.42
CA MET A 41 -2.07 8.79 6.87
C MET A 41 -0.58 8.41 6.88
N ILE A 42 -0.14 7.52 7.77
CA ILE A 42 1.23 6.98 7.80
C ILE A 42 1.61 6.29 6.49
N LEU A 43 0.63 5.73 5.76
CA LEU A 43 0.85 5.03 4.50
C LEU A 43 1.31 5.95 3.36
N GLU A 44 1.19 7.27 3.51
CA GLU A 44 1.74 8.22 2.54
C GLU A 44 3.27 8.15 2.47
N LEU A 45 3.92 7.69 3.55
CA LEU A 45 5.36 7.46 3.61
C LEU A 45 5.80 6.09 3.07
N ASN A 46 4.84 5.21 2.75
CA ASN A 46 5.09 3.87 2.27
C ASN A 46 5.09 3.81 0.73
N PRO A 47 5.64 2.75 0.13
CA PRO A 47 5.42 2.49 -1.29
C PRO A 47 3.91 2.38 -1.57
N PHE A 48 3.45 3.04 -2.63
CA PHE A 48 2.07 2.87 -3.09
C PHE A 48 1.94 1.51 -3.80
N PRO A 49 0.81 0.81 -3.66
CA PRO A 49 0.57 -0.41 -4.42
C PRO A 49 0.66 -0.12 -5.92
N PHE A 50 1.67 -0.72 -6.56
CA PHE A 50 1.98 -0.46 -7.94
C PHE A 50 2.58 -1.71 -8.58
N ILE A 51 2.06 -2.11 -9.73
CA ILE A 51 2.61 -3.18 -10.56
C ILE A 51 2.65 -2.76 -12.03
N GLN A 52 3.73 -3.12 -12.71
CA GLN A 52 3.93 -2.83 -14.13
C GLN A 52 4.03 -4.13 -14.94
N GLN A 53 3.49 -4.08 -16.14
CA GLN A 53 3.71 -5.12 -17.15
C GLN A 53 5.11 -4.96 -17.79
N PRO A 54 5.70 -6.05 -18.36
CA PRO A 54 5.16 -7.42 -18.35
C PRO A 54 5.22 -8.05 -16.95
N PHE A 55 4.22 -8.83 -16.59
CA PHE A 55 4.23 -9.57 -15.34
C PHE A 55 5.23 -10.72 -15.43
N LYS A 56 6.45 -10.44 -14.98
CA LYS A 56 7.60 -11.35 -15.02
C LYS A 56 8.43 -11.19 -13.75
N ILE A 57 8.81 -12.29 -13.14
CA ILE A 57 9.72 -12.30 -12.00
C ILE A 57 11.04 -11.63 -12.38
N GLY A 58 11.50 -10.71 -11.53
CA GLY A 58 12.68 -9.87 -11.76
C GLY A 58 12.40 -8.58 -12.51
N ASN A 59 11.16 -8.30 -12.95
CA ASN A 59 10.82 -6.99 -13.51
C ASN A 59 10.91 -5.92 -12.41
N LYS A 60 11.62 -4.81 -12.69
CA LYS A 60 11.90 -3.74 -11.74
C LYS A 60 11.52 -2.38 -12.31
N TRP A 61 11.06 -1.48 -11.46
CA TRP A 61 10.79 -0.08 -11.78
C TRP A 61 10.98 0.82 -10.58
N THR A 62 11.12 2.10 -10.84
CA THR A 62 11.30 3.13 -9.81
C THR A 62 10.42 4.33 -10.10
N TRP A 63 10.10 5.08 -9.09
CA TRP A 63 9.55 6.42 -9.20
C TRP A 63 9.84 7.23 -7.92
N ASN A 64 9.36 8.45 -7.83
CA ASN A 64 9.55 9.28 -6.64
C ASN A 64 8.39 10.24 -6.43
N LEU A 65 8.25 10.70 -5.19
CA LEU A 65 7.21 11.64 -4.79
C LEU A 65 7.77 12.63 -3.76
N GLY A 66 7.40 13.91 -3.91
CA GLY A 66 7.59 14.90 -2.86
C GLY A 66 6.47 14.81 -1.82
N ILE A 67 6.82 14.60 -0.56
CA ILE A 67 5.85 14.50 0.54
C ILE A 67 5.99 15.71 1.45
N GLY A 68 4.94 16.54 1.50
CA GLY A 68 4.88 17.73 2.34
C GLY A 68 4.73 17.39 3.83
N ASP A 69 5.10 18.33 4.67
CA ASP A 69 5.07 18.15 6.13
C ASP A 69 3.66 18.18 6.75
N HIS A 70 2.62 18.39 5.94
CA HIS A 70 1.23 18.20 6.37
C HIS A 70 0.87 16.73 6.63
N TRP A 71 1.71 15.79 6.20
CA TRP A 71 1.60 14.35 6.49
C TRP A 71 2.35 13.91 7.74
N LYS A 72 3.09 14.83 8.40
CA LYS A 72 3.79 14.54 9.65
C LYS A 72 2.81 14.30 10.80
N ASP A 73 3.22 13.46 11.74
CA ASP A 73 2.47 13.24 12.97
C ASP A 73 3.44 12.75 14.06
N ASP A 74 3.28 13.23 15.28
CA ASP A 74 4.12 12.84 16.41
C ASP A 74 4.06 11.35 16.73
N ARG A 75 2.97 10.69 16.32
CA ARG A 75 2.78 9.24 16.49
C ARG A 75 3.73 8.40 15.66
N TRP A 76 4.26 8.92 14.55
CA TRP A 76 5.19 8.16 13.69
C TRP A 76 6.45 8.90 13.29
N LYS A 77 6.37 10.10 12.74
CA LYS A 77 7.56 10.89 12.35
C LYS A 77 7.19 12.33 12.03
N THR A 78 8.08 13.26 12.41
CA THR A 78 7.95 14.69 12.09
C THR A 78 9.11 15.15 11.20
N TRP A 79 8.82 16.13 10.34
CA TRP A 79 9.81 16.85 9.50
C TRP A 79 9.27 18.22 9.16
N THR A 80 10.08 19.06 8.51
CA THR A 80 9.71 20.39 8.06
C THR A 80 9.90 20.51 6.55
N GLY A 81 8.93 21.13 5.88
CA GLY A 81 8.93 21.28 4.43
C GLY A 81 8.61 19.99 3.68
N SER A 82 9.18 19.83 2.51
CA SER A 82 8.97 18.63 1.69
C SER A 82 10.19 17.71 1.73
N ILE A 83 9.94 16.42 1.89
CA ILE A 83 10.94 15.35 1.70
C ILE A 83 10.70 14.64 0.38
N ARG A 84 11.78 14.21 -0.25
CA ARG A 84 11.71 13.32 -1.40
C ARG A 84 11.68 11.88 -0.91
N ASN A 85 10.70 11.12 -1.39
CA ASN A 85 10.58 9.69 -1.17
C ASN A 85 10.88 8.97 -2.50
N ASP A 86 11.93 8.15 -2.52
CA ASP A 86 12.34 7.37 -3.69
C ASP A 86 11.86 5.94 -3.52
N TYR A 87 11.17 5.41 -4.54
CA TYR A 87 10.54 4.10 -4.52
C TYR A 87 11.22 3.14 -5.49
N GLU A 88 11.48 1.93 -5.02
CA GLU A 88 11.95 0.80 -5.80
C GLU A 88 10.96 -0.35 -5.71
N TYR A 89 10.67 -0.97 -6.84
CA TYR A 89 9.72 -2.08 -6.97
C TYR A 89 10.34 -3.24 -7.73
N GLU A 90 9.94 -4.45 -7.36
CA GLU A 90 10.30 -5.68 -8.07
C GLU A 90 9.15 -6.69 -7.99
N ILE A 91 8.88 -7.41 -9.10
CA ILE A 91 8.07 -8.62 -9.07
C ILE A 91 8.98 -9.76 -8.62
N ILE A 92 8.77 -10.26 -7.41
CA ILE A 92 9.65 -11.26 -6.78
C ILE A 92 9.14 -12.69 -6.91
N GLY A 93 7.88 -12.89 -7.30
CA GLY A 93 7.31 -14.22 -7.39
C GLY A 93 5.88 -14.27 -7.88
N LYS A 94 5.37 -15.50 -7.93
CA LYS A 94 3.96 -15.80 -8.14
C LYS A 94 3.56 -16.90 -7.16
N GLU A 95 2.46 -16.70 -6.44
CA GLU A 95 1.99 -17.68 -5.46
C GLU A 95 0.48 -17.75 -5.35
N LYS A 96 -0.01 -18.87 -4.79
CA LYS A 96 -1.42 -19.05 -4.46
C LYS A 96 -1.71 -18.50 -3.07
N LEU A 97 -2.50 -17.44 -3.02
CA LEU A 97 -2.91 -16.80 -1.79
C LEU A 97 -4.31 -17.25 -1.38
N LYS A 98 -4.44 -17.73 -0.15
CA LYS A 98 -5.75 -18.01 0.46
C LYS A 98 -6.30 -16.71 1.06
N THR A 99 -7.40 -16.24 0.52
CA THR A 99 -8.12 -15.05 1.00
C THR A 99 -9.49 -15.43 1.58
N LYS A 100 -10.21 -14.45 2.12
CA LYS A 100 -11.60 -14.65 2.59
C LYS A 100 -12.58 -14.97 1.46
N ILE A 101 -12.25 -14.60 0.23
CA ILE A 101 -13.10 -14.81 -0.95
C ILE A 101 -12.62 -15.97 -1.83
N GLY A 102 -11.63 -16.73 -1.40
CA GLY A 102 -11.13 -17.92 -2.11
C GLY A 102 -9.62 -17.97 -2.25
N VAL A 103 -9.13 -18.94 -2.99
CA VAL A 103 -7.71 -19.10 -3.35
C VAL A 103 -7.45 -18.41 -4.68
N MET A 104 -6.47 -17.52 -4.73
CA MET A 104 -6.13 -16.70 -5.90
C MET A 104 -4.67 -16.87 -6.29
N ASP A 105 -4.41 -16.96 -7.59
CA ASP A 105 -3.05 -16.85 -8.13
C ASP A 105 -2.64 -15.38 -8.15
N CYS A 106 -1.58 -15.04 -7.44
CA CYS A 106 -1.13 -13.65 -7.28
C CYS A 106 0.32 -13.48 -7.71
N TRP A 107 0.58 -12.39 -8.42
CA TRP A 107 1.92 -11.84 -8.56
C TRP A 107 2.33 -11.17 -7.25
N VAL A 108 3.54 -11.42 -6.79
CA VAL A 108 4.07 -10.84 -5.56
C VAL A 108 5.04 -9.73 -5.91
N THR A 109 4.74 -8.52 -5.46
CA THR A 109 5.62 -7.36 -5.58
C THR A 109 6.26 -7.06 -4.24
N GLN A 110 7.55 -6.80 -4.26
CA GLN A 110 8.29 -6.21 -3.12
C GLN A 110 8.68 -4.80 -3.48
N SER A 111 8.46 -3.88 -2.56
CA SER A 111 8.82 -2.49 -2.75
C SER A 111 9.36 -1.85 -1.49
N THR A 112 10.26 -0.89 -1.67
CA THR A 112 10.84 -0.07 -0.62
C THR A 112 10.67 1.40 -0.96
N ALA A 113 10.47 2.22 0.05
CA ALA A 113 10.55 3.66 -0.04
C ALA A 113 11.65 4.17 0.88
N THR A 114 12.49 5.07 0.36
CA THR A 114 13.62 5.64 1.09
C THR A 114 13.58 7.15 1.02
N SER A 115 13.73 7.78 2.17
CA SER A 115 13.77 9.23 2.31
C SER A 115 14.79 9.67 3.37
N SER A 116 14.96 10.95 3.56
CA SER A 116 15.83 11.51 4.62
C SER A 116 15.38 11.16 6.05
N ILE A 117 14.12 10.76 6.24
CA ILE A 117 13.59 10.40 7.57
C ILE A 117 13.55 8.90 7.83
N GLY A 118 13.94 8.05 6.87
CA GLY A 118 14.03 6.60 7.00
C GLY A 118 13.48 5.85 5.81
N SER A 119 13.23 4.55 6.01
CA SER A 119 12.73 3.65 4.99
C SER A 119 11.50 2.86 5.45
N THR A 120 10.66 2.53 4.48
CA THR A 120 9.42 1.74 4.64
C THR A 120 9.37 0.64 3.59
N GLY A 121 8.43 -0.29 3.72
CA GLY A 121 8.30 -1.40 2.80
C GLY A 121 6.86 -1.81 2.55
N LEU A 122 6.65 -2.48 1.41
CA LEU A 122 5.37 -3.07 1.05
C LEU A 122 5.61 -4.39 0.30
N ILE A 123 4.90 -5.44 0.71
CA ILE A 123 4.67 -6.63 -0.11
C ILE A 123 3.24 -6.56 -0.61
N GLY A 124 3.07 -6.52 -1.92
CA GLY A 124 1.77 -6.48 -2.59
C GLY A 124 1.47 -7.81 -3.28
N TYR A 125 0.23 -8.28 -3.15
CA TYR A 125 -0.27 -9.48 -3.82
C TYR A 125 -1.31 -9.06 -4.85
N TYR A 126 -0.95 -9.17 -6.11
CA TYR A 126 -1.77 -8.73 -7.23
C TYR A 126 -2.35 -9.91 -7.99
N ASN A 127 -3.67 -9.97 -8.07
CA ASN A 127 -4.42 -10.90 -8.90
C ASN A 127 -4.88 -10.18 -10.17
N GLU A 128 -4.69 -10.79 -11.34
CA GLU A 128 -4.96 -10.15 -12.64
C GLU A 128 -6.45 -9.78 -12.85
N GLU A 129 -7.37 -10.47 -12.17
CA GLU A 129 -8.81 -10.21 -12.29
C GLU A 129 -9.31 -9.22 -11.23
N ASN A 130 -8.70 -9.23 -10.04
CA ASN A 130 -9.24 -8.54 -8.86
C ASN A 130 -8.33 -7.41 -8.33
N GLY A 131 -7.18 -7.18 -8.98
CA GLY A 131 -6.22 -6.16 -8.54
C GLY A 131 -5.41 -6.58 -7.31
N PHE A 132 -5.00 -5.63 -6.49
CA PHE A 132 -4.30 -5.91 -5.24
C PHE A 132 -5.26 -6.50 -4.20
N VAL A 133 -5.05 -7.75 -3.85
CA VAL A 133 -5.91 -8.52 -2.92
C VAL A 133 -5.34 -8.58 -1.50
N LYS A 134 -4.03 -8.33 -1.34
CA LYS A 134 -3.40 -8.20 -0.03
C LYS A 134 -2.21 -7.25 -0.10
N LEU A 135 -2.02 -6.47 0.96
CA LEU A 135 -0.94 -5.49 1.13
C LEU A 135 -0.37 -5.63 2.54
N ASP A 136 0.90 -5.99 2.64
CA ASP A 136 1.62 -6.08 3.91
C ASP A 136 2.64 -4.95 4.01
N TYR A 137 2.39 -3.98 4.87
CA TYR A 137 3.21 -2.79 5.08
C TYR A 137 4.16 -2.93 6.27
N ILE A 138 5.35 -2.36 6.12
CA ILE A 138 6.26 -2.01 7.21
C ILE A 138 6.39 -0.49 7.22
N ASN A 139 5.83 0.16 8.22
CA ASN A 139 5.74 1.61 8.33
C ASN A 139 7.04 2.26 8.82
N ILE A 140 7.10 3.60 8.77
CA ILE A 140 8.27 4.37 9.18
C ILE A 140 8.60 4.21 10.68
N ASP A 141 7.60 3.98 11.51
CA ASP A 141 7.71 3.69 12.95
C ASP A 141 7.97 2.21 13.25
N LYS A 142 8.18 1.37 12.20
CA LYS A 142 8.37 -0.08 12.25
C LYS A 142 7.12 -0.88 12.62
N SER A 143 5.98 -0.25 12.78
CA SER A 143 4.71 -0.96 12.87
C SER A 143 4.39 -1.70 11.59
N LYS A 144 3.60 -2.76 11.70
CA LYS A 144 3.15 -3.57 10.56
C LYS A 144 1.65 -3.41 10.38
N LEU A 145 1.23 -3.28 9.13
CA LEU A 145 -0.18 -3.19 8.76
C LEU A 145 -0.46 -4.13 7.60
N THR A 146 -1.50 -4.95 7.73
CA THR A 146 -2.02 -5.78 6.63
C THR A 146 -3.38 -5.28 6.21
N ILE A 147 -3.57 -5.06 4.92
CA ILE A 147 -4.87 -4.80 4.28
C ILE A 147 -5.16 -6.00 3.38
N GLU A 148 -6.33 -6.61 3.51
CA GLU A 148 -6.73 -7.78 2.74
C GLU A 148 -8.14 -7.61 2.19
N ILE A 149 -8.36 -8.13 0.97
CA ILE A 149 -9.68 -8.12 0.34
C ILE A 149 -10.68 -8.91 1.20
N LYS A 150 -11.85 -8.31 1.40
CA LYS A 150 -12.92 -8.92 2.20
C LYS A 150 -14.03 -9.48 1.33
N GLU A 151 -14.40 -8.76 0.28
CA GLU A 151 -15.47 -9.10 -0.64
C GLU A 151 -15.32 -8.36 -1.97
N ILE A 152 -15.92 -8.88 -3.02
CA ILE A 152 -16.08 -8.23 -4.33
C ILE A 152 -17.58 -7.98 -4.52
N ARG A 153 -17.93 -6.78 -4.94
CA ARG A 153 -19.33 -6.40 -5.23
C ARG A 153 -19.47 -5.94 -6.68
#